data_15d9cfc3b590a7863876e8ac7cce825a
#
_entry.id   15d9cfc3b590a7863876e8ac7cce825a
#
_cell.length_a   1.000
_cell.length_b   1.000
_cell.length_c   1.000
_cell.angle_alpha   90.00
_cell.angle_beta   90.00
_cell.angle_gamma   90.00
#
_symmetry.space_group_name_H-M   'P 1'
#
loop_
_entity.id
_entity.type
_entity.pdbx_description
1 polymer ?
#
loop_
_entity_poly.entity_id
_entity_poly.type
_entity_poly.pdbx_seq_one_letter_code
_entity_poly.pdbx_strand_id
1 'polypeptide(L)'
;MSNIDKGPESVVISRIEQGSEEDFISMRVLGESIPERFVFAHVVQGNYQFYNAEDWVEDMKLAKRNHIDAFAINIGRDKTNKRQIPLIYECAERESFHVFLSFDMCYYGQPFSSKDVSEIIKMFVRRKGNFRFLGKPLVSTFSGEVSSTFLDNNPDYDTAWQSLKGNLGFPVSDPSRTPSADGLLSWDAWCPVSLSADSTNIKKLLENGKQYAAPISAFFFKRLSDNEGDNYTYTTDHWFVIQKYLYIISCSPQFVELLSWNDYGESHYLRDPISSANLPHGTLYSASYVNGYPHEPLLDLISYFNLWFKTGKRPPISCSKAYMWYRCHPKEAKPTSRPFPSAPTSYSETIDSIYMVLMISSTTLVKSARIITGSRVYEISLGPNLGKGIGGDILRISVPFEVGVCQSLSLFDHSKSLVCQIKGKEIVDLPQDYNFNYWTGMKSF
;
A
#
# COMPACT_ATOMS: atom_id res chain seq x y z
N MET A 1 15.85 15.28 22.52
CA MET A 1 16.58 15.55 21.26
C MET A 1 17.44 14.32 20.98
N SER A 2 16.88 13.31 20.36
CA SER A 2 17.57 12.10 19.94
C SER A 2 18.01 12.29 18.50
N ASN A 3 19.26 11.95 18.23
CA ASN A 3 19.92 12.00 16.93
C ASN A 3 19.00 11.48 15.81
N ILE A 4 18.61 12.36 14.90
CA ILE A 4 18.09 11.99 13.60
C ILE A 4 19.29 11.38 12.89
N ASP A 5 19.26 10.06 12.75
CA ASP A 5 20.28 9.30 12.05
C ASP A 5 20.29 9.78 10.60
N LYS A 6 21.33 10.52 10.23
CA LYS A 6 21.59 10.87 8.83
C LYS A 6 21.72 9.55 8.11
N GLY A 7 20.91 9.32 7.09
CA GLY A 7 20.80 8.08 6.33
C GLY A 7 22.15 7.40 6.04
N PRO A 8 22.16 6.11 5.77
CA PRO A 8 23.37 5.31 5.83
C PRO A 8 24.37 5.79 4.77
N GLU A 9 25.48 6.38 5.21
CA GLU A 9 26.71 6.48 4.41
C GLU A 9 27.36 5.11 4.23
N SER A 10 26.74 4.05 4.75
CA SER A 10 27.27 2.68 4.83
C SER A 10 26.23 1.65 4.40
N VAL A 11 26.72 0.49 4.00
CA VAL A 11 25.90 -0.71 3.73
C VAL A 11 25.19 -1.13 5.00
N VAL A 12 23.87 -1.27 4.97
CA VAL A 12 23.05 -1.79 6.07
C VAL A 12 22.55 -3.18 5.68
N ILE A 13 22.77 -4.16 6.56
CA ILE A 13 22.23 -5.51 6.43
C ILE A 13 21.52 -5.86 7.74
N SER A 14 20.27 -6.24 7.65
CA SER A 14 19.50 -6.72 8.80
C SER A 14 18.62 -7.91 8.41
N ARG A 15 18.41 -8.80 9.39
CA ARG A 15 17.54 -9.97 9.25
C ARG A 15 16.23 -9.68 9.99
N ILE A 16 15.12 -10.06 9.40
CA ILE A 16 13.87 -10.10 10.13
C ILE A 16 13.87 -11.38 10.94
N GLU A 17 14.16 -11.25 12.23
CA GLU A 17 14.10 -12.37 13.15
C GLU A 17 12.63 -12.84 13.32
N GLN A 18 12.47 -14.12 13.61
CA GLN A 18 11.20 -14.59 14.13
C GLN A 18 11.02 -13.90 15.49
N GLY A 19 9.98 -13.07 15.64
CA GLY A 19 9.53 -12.69 16.97
C GLY A 19 9.39 -13.96 17.79
N SER A 20 9.86 -13.98 19.04
CA SER A 20 9.72 -15.16 19.88
C SER A 20 8.25 -15.58 19.87
N GLU A 21 7.95 -16.88 19.79
CA GLU A 21 6.56 -17.35 19.91
C GLU A 21 5.88 -16.78 21.16
N GLU A 22 6.66 -16.39 22.17
CA GLU A 22 6.21 -15.77 23.43
C GLU A 22 5.63 -14.36 23.23
N ASP A 23 6.13 -13.55 22.28
CA ASP A 23 5.57 -12.23 21.97
C ASP A 23 4.18 -12.33 21.31
N PHE A 24 3.91 -13.45 20.63
CA PHE A 24 2.60 -13.75 20.03
C PHE A 24 1.68 -14.59 20.93
N ILE A 25 2.23 -15.26 21.96
CA ILE A 25 1.49 -16.14 22.87
C ILE A 25 0.73 -15.33 23.94
N SER A 26 1.12 -14.10 24.23
CA SER A 26 0.43 -13.28 25.23
C SER A 26 -1.04 -12.95 24.89
N MET A 27 -1.48 -13.13 23.64
CA MET A 27 -2.88 -13.06 23.23
C MET A 27 -3.58 -14.45 23.12
N ARG A 28 -2.89 -15.55 23.35
CA ARG A 28 -3.49 -16.88 23.45
C ARG A 28 -3.97 -17.17 24.87
N VAL A 29 -4.82 -16.33 25.41
CA VAL A 29 -5.57 -16.69 26.60
C VAL A 29 -6.83 -17.42 26.15
N LEU A 30 -6.82 -18.76 26.39
CA LEU A 30 -8.02 -19.60 26.50
C LEU A 30 -8.85 -19.86 25.23
N GLY A 31 -8.38 -20.75 24.36
CA GLY A 31 -9.30 -21.55 23.52
C GLY A 31 -10.17 -20.79 22.50
N GLU A 32 -10.03 -19.49 22.34
CA GLU A 32 -10.77 -18.70 21.39
C GLU A 32 -10.18 -18.86 19.98
N SER A 33 -11.03 -19.08 19.00
CA SER A 33 -10.66 -19.08 17.59
C SER A 33 -10.04 -17.73 17.22
N ILE A 34 -8.91 -17.74 16.48
CA ILE A 34 -8.31 -16.51 15.94
C ILE A 34 -9.42 -15.77 15.17
N PRO A 35 -9.72 -14.50 15.50
CA PRO A 35 -10.75 -13.76 14.79
C PRO A 35 -10.37 -13.68 13.29
N GLU A 36 -11.35 -13.86 12.43
CA GLU A 36 -11.15 -13.78 10.99
C GLU A 36 -10.64 -12.40 10.61
N ARG A 37 -9.56 -12.33 9.83
CA ARG A 37 -8.88 -11.09 9.41
C ARG A 37 -8.95 -10.92 7.92
N PHE A 38 -9.16 -9.70 7.47
CA PHE A 38 -9.37 -9.40 6.06
C PHE A 38 -8.41 -8.34 5.57
N VAL A 39 -8.02 -8.46 4.31
CA VAL A 39 -7.20 -7.50 3.58
C VAL A 39 -8.04 -6.93 2.44
N PHE A 40 -8.12 -5.60 2.39
CA PHE A 40 -8.79 -4.87 1.34
C PHE A 40 -7.77 -4.09 0.50
N ALA A 41 -8.13 -3.75 -0.72
CA ALA A 41 -7.39 -2.78 -1.52
C ALA A 41 -8.32 -1.65 -1.96
N HIS A 42 -7.88 -0.43 -1.73
CA HIS A 42 -8.60 0.78 -2.11
C HIS A 42 -8.48 1.01 -3.61
N VAL A 43 -9.60 1.09 -4.31
CA VAL A 43 -9.67 1.25 -5.77
C VAL A 43 -10.34 2.56 -6.11
N VAL A 44 -9.61 3.48 -6.71
CA VAL A 44 -10.17 4.73 -7.24
C VAL A 44 -10.91 4.42 -8.55
N GLN A 45 -12.24 4.40 -8.51
CA GLN A 45 -13.06 4.02 -9.66
C GLN A 45 -12.87 4.99 -10.84
N GLY A 46 -12.67 6.26 -10.58
CA GLY A 46 -12.44 7.27 -11.62
C GLY A 46 -11.22 6.96 -12.51
N ASN A 47 -10.20 6.30 -11.98
CA ASN A 47 -9.03 5.86 -12.74
C ASN A 47 -9.32 4.65 -13.65
N TYR A 48 -10.47 4.00 -13.46
CA TYR A 48 -10.90 2.81 -14.20
C TYR A 48 -12.20 3.05 -14.99
N GLN A 49 -12.48 4.30 -15.32
CA GLN A 49 -13.71 4.68 -16.04
C GLN A 49 -13.88 3.98 -17.40
N PHE A 50 -12.79 3.51 -18.03
CA PHE A 50 -12.81 2.82 -19.32
C PHE A 50 -12.69 1.29 -19.20
N TYR A 51 -12.58 0.76 -18.00
CA TYR A 51 -12.48 -0.69 -17.79
C TYR A 51 -13.72 -1.39 -18.35
N ASN A 52 -13.47 -2.54 -18.97
CA ASN A 52 -14.47 -3.53 -19.37
C ASN A 52 -14.53 -4.68 -18.34
N ALA A 53 -15.33 -5.70 -18.59
CA ALA A 53 -15.53 -6.82 -17.70
C ALA A 53 -14.25 -7.67 -17.53
N GLU A 54 -13.49 -7.83 -18.59
CA GLU A 54 -12.26 -8.63 -18.61
C GLU A 54 -11.18 -7.96 -17.76
N ASP A 55 -11.03 -6.63 -17.85
CA ASP A 55 -10.09 -5.86 -17.05
C ASP A 55 -10.39 -6.01 -15.54
N TRP A 56 -11.66 -5.87 -15.13
CA TRP A 56 -12.09 -6.08 -13.75
C TRP A 56 -11.83 -7.50 -13.26
N VAL A 57 -12.09 -8.48 -14.10
CA VAL A 57 -11.85 -9.90 -13.77
C VAL A 57 -10.38 -10.19 -13.60
N GLU A 58 -9.53 -9.65 -14.45
CA GLU A 58 -8.07 -9.79 -14.31
C GLU A 58 -7.59 -9.21 -12.99
N ASP A 59 -8.02 -8.00 -12.65
CA ASP A 59 -7.66 -7.33 -11.40
C ASP A 59 -8.16 -8.11 -10.17
N MET A 60 -9.41 -8.60 -10.18
CA MET A 60 -9.94 -9.40 -9.09
C MET A 60 -9.19 -10.73 -8.92
N LYS A 61 -8.80 -11.37 -10.01
CA LYS A 61 -7.96 -12.58 -9.98
C LYS A 61 -6.56 -12.29 -9.43
N LEU A 62 -5.97 -11.15 -9.83
CA LEU A 62 -4.68 -10.71 -9.31
C LEU A 62 -4.77 -10.42 -7.81
N ALA A 63 -5.80 -9.73 -7.36
CA ALA A 63 -6.04 -9.44 -5.95
C ALA A 63 -6.18 -10.73 -5.12
N LYS A 64 -6.99 -11.69 -5.58
CA LYS A 64 -7.15 -13.00 -4.91
C LYS A 64 -5.83 -13.75 -4.77
N ARG A 65 -5.00 -13.79 -5.82
CA ARG A 65 -3.68 -14.43 -5.77
C ARG A 65 -2.75 -13.78 -4.75
N ASN A 66 -2.99 -12.50 -4.44
CA ASN A 66 -2.22 -11.73 -3.47
C ASN A 66 -2.90 -11.64 -2.10
N HIS A 67 -3.81 -12.58 -1.80
CA HIS A 67 -4.50 -12.70 -0.52
C HIS A 67 -5.33 -11.48 -0.11
N ILE A 68 -5.83 -10.72 -1.08
CA ILE A 68 -6.78 -9.62 -0.91
C ILE A 68 -8.19 -10.18 -0.98
N ASP A 69 -9.06 -9.81 -0.04
CA ASP A 69 -10.39 -10.37 0.13
C ASP A 69 -11.47 -9.55 -0.57
N ALA A 70 -11.28 -8.23 -0.64
CA ALA A 70 -12.23 -7.35 -1.29
C ALA A 70 -11.57 -6.07 -1.82
N PHE A 71 -12.23 -5.43 -2.79
CA PHE A 71 -11.94 -4.06 -3.16
C PHE A 71 -12.86 -3.08 -2.43
N ALA A 72 -12.26 -2.06 -1.81
CA ALA A 72 -12.96 -0.86 -1.37
C ALA A 72 -13.07 0.08 -2.58
N ILE A 73 -14.23 0.10 -3.22
CA ILE A 73 -14.46 0.87 -4.44
C ILE A 73 -14.74 2.32 -4.08
N ASN A 74 -13.70 3.16 -4.16
CA ASN A 74 -13.82 4.60 -3.95
C ASN A 74 -14.57 5.23 -5.11
N ILE A 75 -15.68 5.87 -4.80
CA ILE A 75 -16.55 6.53 -5.76
C ILE A 75 -16.78 7.99 -5.37
N GLY A 76 -16.50 8.89 -6.31
CA GLY A 76 -16.93 10.27 -6.28
C GLY A 76 -18.25 10.44 -7.01
N ARG A 77 -18.54 11.66 -7.49
CA ARG A 77 -19.74 11.95 -8.28
C ARG A 77 -19.54 11.76 -9.79
N ASP A 78 -18.74 10.77 -10.18
CA ASP A 78 -18.43 10.46 -11.57
C ASP A 78 -19.66 9.98 -12.34
N LYS A 79 -19.83 10.51 -13.55
CA LYS A 79 -20.91 10.06 -14.45
C LYS A 79 -20.78 8.59 -14.84
N THR A 80 -19.57 8.06 -14.82
CA THR A 80 -19.26 6.68 -15.17
C THR A 80 -19.70 5.67 -14.12
N ASN A 81 -19.99 6.09 -12.89
CA ASN A 81 -20.50 5.25 -11.81
C ASN A 81 -21.73 4.44 -12.24
N LYS A 82 -22.64 5.04 -13.00
CA LYS A 82 -23.87 4.35 -13.48
C LYS A 82 -23.57 3.09 -14.31
N ARG A 83 -22.43 3.08 -15.01
CA ARG A 83 -21.97 1.94 -15.80
C ARG A 83 -21.04 1.03 -15.01
N GLN A 84 -20.09 1.63 -14.30
CA GLN A 84 -19.01 0.88 -13.67
C GLN A 84 -19.45 0.12 -12.44
N ILE A 85 -20.24 0.72 -11.54
CA ILE A 85 -20.63 0.03 -10.30
C ILE A 85 -21.39 -1.28 -10.57
N PRO A 86 -22.44 -1.31 -11.42
CA PRO A 86 -23.09 -2.58 -11.77
C PRO A 86 -22.12 -3.62 -12.35
N LEU A 87 -21.23 -3.19 -13.27
CA LEU A 87 -20.24 -4.06 -13.91
C LEU A 87 -19.28 -4.66 -12.88
N ILE A 88 -18.78 -3.86 -11.93
CA ILE A 88 -17.88 -4.30 -10.85
C ILE A 88 -18.55 -5.41 -10.03
N TYR A 89 -19.82 -5.22 -9.63
CA TYR A 89 -20.55 -6.22 -8.85
C TYR A 89 -20.80 -7.51 -9.66
N GLU A 90 -21.10 -7.40 -10.96
CA GLU A 90 -21.27 -8.57 -11.84
C GLU A 90 -19.97 -9.37 -11.95
N CYS A 91 -18.83 -8.69 -12.15
CA CYS A 91 -17.53 -9.32 -12.20
C CYS A 91 -17.15 -9.97 -10.85
N ALA A 92 -17.43 -9.29 -9.73
CA ALA A 92 -17.17 -9.81 -8.39
C ALA A 92 -17.97 -11.10 -8.12
N GLU A 93 -19.26 -11.14 -8.49
CA GLU A 93 -20.10 -12.32 -8.35
C GLU A 93 -19.59 -13.48 -9.23
N ARG A 94 -19.19 -13.19 -10.48
CA ARG A 94 -18.62 -14.20 -11.40
C ARG A 94 -17.34 -14.81 -10.87
N GLU A 95 -16.45 -14.00 -10.29
CA GLU A 95 -15.15 -14.46 -9.81
C GLU A 95 -15.17 -14.94 -8.35
N SER A 96 -16.34 -14.95 -7.69
CA SER A 96 -16.44 -15.20 -6.24
C SER A 96 -15.45 -14.34 -5.45
N PHE A 97 -15.42 -13.06 -5.79
CA PHE A 97 -14.67 -12.01 -5.13
C PHE A 97 -15.65 -11.02 -4.47
N HIS A 98 -15.15 -10.19 -3.56
CA HIS A 98 -16.02 -9.25 -2.88
C HIS A 98 -15.61 -7.80 -3.17
N VAL A 99 -16.60 -6.93 -3.11
CA VAL A 99 -16.41 -5.49 -3.20
C VAL A 99 -17.32 -4.79 -2.21
N PHE A 100 -16.97 -3.59 -1.80
CA PHE A 100 -17.85 -2.70 -1.06
C PHE A 100 -17.62 -1.25 -1.49
N LEU A 101 -18.61 -0.41 -1.30
CA LEU A 101 -18.51 1.00 -1.69
C LEU A 101 -17.80 1.79 -0.60
N SER A 102 -16.89 2.65 -1.04
CA SER A 102 -16.21 3.68 -0.27
C SER A 102 -16.56 5.04 -0.87
N PHE A 103 -17.36 5.83 -0.18
CA PHE A 103 -17.80 7.11 -0.69
C PHE A 103 -16.74 8.19 -0.45
N ASP A 104 -16.30 8.86 -1.50
CA ASP A 104 -15.50 10.09 -1.40
C ASP A 104 -16.43 11.28 -1.10
N MET A 105 -16.51 11.64 0.18
CA MET A 105 -17.38 12.70 0.66
C MET A 105 -16.76 14.10 0.47
N CYS A 106 -15.52 14.16 -0.08
CA CYS A 106 -14.82 15.42 -0.37
C CYS A 106 -14.55 15.64 -1.87
N TYR A 107 -15.09 14.78 -2.75
CA TYR A 107 -14.80 14.73 -4.18
C TYR A 107 -14.91 16.10 -4.87
N TYR A 108 -13.77 16.72 -5.16
CA TYR A 108 -13.66 18.07 -5.76
C TYR A 108 -14.63 19.11 -5.15
N GLY A 109 -14.86 19.06 -3.84
CA GLY A 109 -15.82 19.94 -3.16
C GLY A 109 -17.31 19.66 -3.47
N GLN A 110 -17.62 18.50 -4.03
CA GLN A 110 -18.96 18.05 -4.37
C GLN A 110 -19.37 16.81 -3.54
N PRO A 111 -19.68 16.96 -2.26
CA PRO A 111 -20.08 15.83 -1.42
C PRO A 111 -21.41 15.22 -1.90
N PHE A 112 -21.66 14.00 -1.49
CA PHE A 112 -22.95 13.36 -1.70
C PHE A 112 -24.01 13.93 -0.76
N SER A 113 -25.29 13.92 -1.18
CA SER A 113 -26.39 14.05 -0.23
C SER A 113 -26.62 12.74 0.53
N SER A 114 -27.23 12.79 1.71
CA SER A 114 -27.61 11.59 2.44
C SER A 114 -28.58 10.71 1.64
N LYS A 115 -29.44 11.34 0.85
CA LYS A 115 -30.36 10.66 -0.08
C LYS A 115 -29.59 9.90 -1.16
N ASP A 116 -28.61 10.54 -1.84
CA ASP A 116 -27.81 9.89 -2.89
C ASP A 116 -27.07 8.66 -2.33
N VAL A 117 -26.41 8.80 -1.17
CA VAL A 117 -25.72 7.70 -0.50
C VAL A 117 -26.69 6.55 -0.21
N SER A 118 -27.88 6.87 0.37
CA SER A 118 -28.90 5.87 0.69
C SER A 118 -29.39 5.12 -0.55
N GLU A 119 -29.64 5.84 -1.65
CA GLU A 119 -30.13 5.25 -2.90
C GLU A 119 -29.08 4.32 -3.51
N ILE A 120 -27.81 4.74 -3.56
CA ILE A 120 -26.73 3.92 -4.09
C ILE A 120 -26.53 2.67 -3.23
N ILE A 121 -26.49 2.80 -1.92
CA ILE A 121 -26.34 1.63 -1.00
C ILE A 121 -27.48 0.65 -1.25
N LYS A 122 -28.74 1.09 -1.29
CA LYS A 122 -29.91 0.22 -1.50
C LYS A 122 -29.84 -0.60 -2.77
N MET A 123 -29.23 -0.06 -3.85
CA MET A 123 -29.10 -0.78 -5.11
C MET A 123 -28.12 -1.98 -5.02
N PHE A 124 -27.06 -1.88 -4.21
CA PHE A 124 -25.96 -2.84 -4.23
C PHE A 124 -25.80 -3.66 -2.97
N VAL A 125 -26.33 -3.20 -1.84
CA VAL A 125 -26.12 -3.84 -0.52
C VAL A 125 -26.59 -5.30 -0.44
N ARG A 126 -27.53 -5.71 -1.29
CA ARG A 126 -28.06 -7.08 -1.34
C ARG A 126 -27.36 -7.97 -2.35
N ARG A 127 -26.46 -7.42 -3.18
CA ARG A 127 -25.70 -8.20 -4.15
C ARG A 127 -24.80 -9.21 -3.43
N LYS A 128 -24.64 -10.40 -4.02
CA LYS A 128 -23.77 -11.47 -3.46
C LYS A 128 -22.31 -11.06 -3.43
N GLY A 129 -21.88 -10.23 -4.38
CA GLY A 129 -20.52 -9.68 -4.43
C GLY A 129 -20.25 -8.63 -3.36
N ASN A 130 -21.26 -8.14 -2.62
CA ASN A 130 -21.01 -7.18 -1.55
C ASN A 130 -20.36 -7.83 -0.34
N PHE A 131 -19.22 -7.27 0.10
CA PHE A 131 -18.52 -7.76 1.30
C PHE A 131 -19.40 -7.60 2.54
N ARG A 132 -19.37 -8.60 3.39
CA ARG A 132 -20.13 -8.61 4.66
C ARG A 132 -19.21 -8.96 5.82
N PHE A 133 -19.31 -8.18 6.86
CA PHE A 133 -18.66 -8.47 8.13
C PHE A 133 -19.72 -8.75 9.20
N LEU A 134 -19.60 -9.88 9.89
CA LEU A 134 -20.59 -10.35 10.87
C LEU A 134 -22.04 -10.34 10.30
N GLY A 135 -22.19 -10.74 9.04
CA GLY A 135 -23.47 -10.79 8.33
C GLY A 135 -24.00 -9.44 7.84
N LYS A 136 -23.40 -8.32 8.22
CA LYS A 136 -23.76 -6.97 7.78
C LYS A 136 -22.92 -6.52 6.59
N PRO A 137 -23.51 -5.81 5.62
CA PRO A 137 -22.75 -5.23 4.51
C PRO A 137 -21.79 -4.17 5.02
N LEU A 138 -20.57 -4.17 4.46
CA LEU A 138 -19.57 -3.13 4.73
C LEU A 138 -19.76 -1.96 3.77
N VAL A 139 -19.63 -0.75 4.30
CA VAL A 139 -19.56 0.51 3.55
C VAL A 139 -18.50 1.37 4.24
N SER A 140 -17.69 2.06 3.48
CA SER A 140 -16.71 3.01 4.01
C SER A 140 -16.84 4.39 3.38
N THR A 141 -16.07 5.35 3.90
CA THR A 141 -16.04 6.71 3.40
C THR A 141 -14.64 7.28 3.48
N PHE A 142 -14.32 8.18 2.59
CA PHE A 142 -13.25 9.15 2.72
C PHE A 142 -13.85 10.49 3.12
N SER A 143 -13.30 11.15 4.15
CA SER A 143 -13.80 12.42 4.71
C SER A 143 -15.29 12.40 5.14
N GLY A 144 -15.78 11.26 5.61
CA GLY A 144 -17.15 11.10 6.09
C GLY A 144 -17.44 11.70 7.47
N GLU A 145 -16.43 12.19 8.16
CA GLU A 145 -16.46 12.72 9.53
C GLU A 145 -16.40 14.24 9.62
N VAL A 146 -16.42 14.95 8.50
CA VAL A 146 -16.35 16.43 8.49
C VAL A 146 -17.72 17.06 8.43
N SER A 147 -17.87 18.26 8.97
CA SER A 147 -19.15 18.97 9.06
C SER A 147 -19.78 19.29 7.71
N SER A 148 -18.97 19.39 6.64
CA SER A 148 -19.43 19.61 5.26
C SER A 148 -19.69 18.32 4.49
N THR A 149 -19.74 17.18 5.17
CA THR A 149 -19.82 15.84 4.55
C THR A 149 -21.06 15.66 3.67
N PHE A 150 -22.21 16.21 4.07
CA PHE A 150 -23.44 16.09 3.29
C PHE A 150 -23.93 17.42 2.74
N LEU A 151 -24.40 17.40 1.47
CA LEU A 151 -25.03 18.55 0.82
C LEU A 151 -26.32 19.03 1.51
N ASP A 152 -26.92 18.19 2.35
CA ASP A 152 -28.20 18.48 3.02
C ASP A 152 -28.06 19.51 4.14
N ASN A 153 -26.88 20.12 4.29
CA ASN A 153 -26.60 21.10 5.35
C ASN A 153 -26.96 20.60 6.75
N ASN A 154 -26.90 19.29 7.00
CA ASN A 154 -27.09 18.75 8.33
C ASN A 154 -25.85 19.08 9.16
N PRO A 155 -25.94 19.94 10.18
CA PRO A 155 -24.79 20.32 10.98
C PRO A 155 -24.26 19.18 11.83
N ASP A 156 -25.03 18.12 11.99
CA ASP A 156 -24.67 16.91 12.72
C ASP A 156 -24.55 15.71 11.80
N TYR A 157 -23.33 15.52 11.27
CA TYR A 157 -23.02 14.39 10.39
C TYR A 157 -23.18 13.03 11.08
N ASP A 158 -23.01 12.93 12.41
CA ASP A 158 -23.20 11.68 13.12
C ASP A 158 -24.67 11.26 13.11
N THR A 159 -25.61 12.19 13.34
CA THR A 159 -27.03 11.93 13.21
C THR A 159 -27.41 11.54 11.77
N ALA A 160 -26.80 12.16 10.76
CA ALA A 160 -27.03 11.79 9.36
C ALA A 160 -26.54 10.36 9.09
N TRP A 161 -25.37 9.98 9.55
CA TRP A 161 -24.87 8.60 9.46
C TRP A 161 -25.72 7.61 10.26
N GLN A 162 -26.19 7.97 11.46
CA GLN A 162 -27.12 7.13 12.22
C GLN A 162 -28.41 6.82 11.45
N SER A 163 -28.97 7.81 10.79
CA SER A 163 -30.18 7.64 9.99
C SER A 163 -29.95 6.75 8.77
N LEU A 164 -28.78 6.82 8.16
CA LEU A 164 -28.39 5.98 7.03
C LEU A 164 -28.01 4.57 7.46
N LYS A 165 -27.41 4.43 8.63
CA LYS A 165 -26.87 3.17 9.11
C LYS A 165 -27.95 2.09 9.22
N GLY A 166 -29.08 2.36 9.86
CA GLY A 166 -30.12 1.37 10.08
C GLY A 166 -29.51 0.00 10.45
N ASN A 167 -29.61 -0.98 9.53
CA ASN A 167 -28.96 -2.29 9.65
C ASN A 167 -27.64 -2.38 8.87
N LEU A 168 -27.07 -1.27 8.42
CA LEU A 168 -25.80 -1.22 7.72
C LEU A 168 -24.67 -0.94 8.71
N GLY A 169 -23.52 -1.55 8.54
CA GLY A 169 -22.32 -1.23 9.31
C GLY A 169 -21.47 -0.23 8.54
N PHE A 170 -20.95 0.80 9.20
CA PHE A 170 -20.08 1.80 8.59
C PHE A 170 -18.78 1.95 9.37
N PRO A 171 -17.60 1.78 8.76
CA PRO A 171 -16.37 2.35 9.28
C PRO A 171 -16.25 3.84 8.91
N VAL A 172 -15.81 4.67 9.84
CA VAL A 172 -15.56 6.11 9.67
C VAL A 172 -14.26 6.50 10.37
N SER A 173 -13.63 7.57 9.94
CA SER A 173 -12.23 7.89 10.23
C SER A 173 -11.90 8.33 11.66
N ASP A 174 -12.83 8.85 12.45
CA ASP A 174 -12.56 9.24 13.85
C ASP A 174 -13.73 8.88 14.77
N PRO A 175 -13.61 7.81 15.58
CA PRO A 175 -14.71 7.36 16.46
C PRO A 175 -15.04 8.34 17.58
N SER A 176 -14.16 9.25 17.94
CA SER A 176 -14.45 10.28 18.94
C SER A 176 -15.41 11.34 18.39
N ARG A 177 -15.35 11.53 17.05
CA ARG A 177 -16.17 12.51 16.31
C ARG A 177 -17.44 11.89 15.72
N THR A 178 -17.46 10.56 15.57
CA THR A 178 -18.57 9.81 14.97
C THR A 178 -18.93 8.59 15.83
N PRO A 179 -19.62 8.77 16.96
CA PRO A 179 -20.00 7.67 17.85
C PRO A 179 -20.81 6.58 17.16
N SER A 180 -21.58 6.92 16.12
CA SER A 180 -22.37 5.97 15.32
C SER A 180 -21.54 5.03 14.44
N ALA A 181 -20.27 5.33 14.17
CA ALA A 181 -19.41 4.48 13.37
C ALA A 181 -19.11 3.14 14.07
N ASP A 182 -19.08 2.04 13.29
CA ASP A 182 -18.70 0.72 13.79
C ASP A 182 -17.19 0.51 13.79
N GLY A 183 -16.44 1.34 13.07
CA GLY A 183 -14.99 1.27 12.97
C GLY A 183 -14.37 2.52 12.35
N LEU A 184 -13.05 2.51 12.32
CA LEU A 184 -12.20 3.54 11.78
C LEU A 184 -11.34 2.97 10.67
N LEU A 185 -11.29 3.66 9.53
CA LEU A 185 -10.20 3.56 8.56
C LEU A 185 -9.31 4.79 8.75
N SER A 186 -8.05 4.59 9.15
CA SER A 186 -7.08 5.66 9.13
C SER A 186 -6.52 5.84 7.71
N TRP A 187 -6.33 7.10 7.27
CA TRP A 187 -5.63 7.41 6.02
C TRP A 187 -4.12 7.63 6.24
N ASP A 188 -3.64 7.48 7.47
CA ASP A 188 -2.27 7.73 7.87
C ASP A 188 -1.34 6.55 7.52
N ALA A 189 -1.22 6.26 6.22
CA ALA A 189 -0.47 5.12 5.72
C ALA A 189 1.04 5.37 5.67
N TRP A 190 1.47 6.61 5.57
CA TRP A 190 2.86 7.01 5.29
C TRP A 190 3.61 7.63 6.47
N CYS A 191 2.94 7.85 7.58
CA CYS A 191 3.61 8.33 8.78
C CYS A 191 4.63 7.32 9.28
N PRO A 192 5.84 7.78 9.61
CA PRO A 192 6.81 6.95 10.31
C PRO A 192 6.13 6.32 11.51
N VAL A 193 6.39 5.06 11.73
CA VAL A 193 5.84 4.30 12.85
C VAL A 193 6.35 4.89 14.16
N SER A 194 5.88 6.08 14.51
CA SER A 194 5.85 6.50 15.89
C SER A 194 4.73 5.68 16.55
N LEU A 195 5.12 4.46 16.90
CA LEU A 195 4.33 3.32 17.31
C LEU A 195 3.30 3.60 18.42
N SER A 196 3.38 4.76 19.05
CA SER A 196 2.57 5.08 20.23
C SER A 196 1.16 5.56 19.91
N ALA A 197 0.95 6.33 18.85
CA ALA A 197 -0.36 6.90 18.55
C ALA A 197 -1.32 5.85 17.97
N ASP A 198 -0.86 5.06 16.99
CA ASP A 198 -1.67 4.01 16.37
C ASP A 198 -2.04 2.92 17.38
N SER A 199 -1.09 2.45 18.21
CA SER A 199 -1.37 1.43 19.22
C SER A 199 -2.39 1.89 20.24
N THR A 200 -2.32 3.15 20.68
CA THR A 200 -3.25 3.73 21.64
C THR A 200 -4.65 3.86 21.02
N ASN A 201 -4.73 4.29 19.76
CA ASN A 201 -6.01 4.43 19.06
C ASN A 201 -6.64 3.07 18.76
N ILE A 202 -5.85 2.12 18.25
CA ILE A 202 -6.30 0.74 18.01
C ILE A 202 -6.83 0.15 19.31
N LYS A 203 -6.08 0.23 20.41
CA LYS A 203 -6.49 -0.30 21.71
C LYS A 203 -7.79 0.33 22.20
N LYS A 204 -7.91 1.65 22.16
CA LYS A 204 -9.14 2.37 22.54
C LYS A 204 -10.34 1.97 21.70
N LEU A 205 -10.15 1.79 20.38
CA LEU A 205 -11.23 1.35 19.49
C LEU A 205 -11.72 -0.03 19.84
N LEU A 206 -10.79 -0.99 19.99
CA LEU A 206 -11.12 -2.37 20.32
C LEU A 206 -11.78 -2.48 21.72
N GLU A 207 -11.31 -1.73 22.70
CA GLU A 207 -11.92 -1.65 24.05
C GLU A 207 -13.37 -1.12 24.02
N ASN A 208 -13.69 -0.28 23.03
CA ASN A 208 -15.04 0.22 22.80
C ASN A 208 -15.87 -0.64 21.82
N GLY A 209 -15.40 -1.84 21.48
CA GLY A 209 -16.09 -2.76 20.57
C GLY A 209 -16.14 -2.30 19.11
N LYS A 210 -15.29 -1.33 18.73
CA LYS A 210 -15.18 -0.81 17.36
C LYS A 210 -14.06 -1.48 16.60
N GLN A 211 -14.19 -1.55 15.28
CA GLN A 211 -13.20 -2.15 14.40
C GLN A 211 -12.17 -1.12 13.93
N TYR A 212 -10.99 -1.60 13.57
CA TYR A 212 -9.95 -0.78 12.98
C TYR A 212 -9.47 -1.38 11.66
N ALA A 213 -9.47 -0.57 10.60
CA ALA A 213 -8.83 -0.87 9.33
C ALA A 213 -7.49 -0.15 9.30
N ALA A 214 -6.41 -0.92 9.41
CA ALA A 214 -5.06 -0.38 9.40
C ALA A 214 -4.61 -0.07 7.97
N PRO A 215 -4.16 1.16 7.67
CA PRO A 215 -3.71 1.53 6.34
C PRO A 215 -2.29 1.02 6.09
N ILE A 216 -2.06 0.51 4.89
CA ILE A 216 -0.74 0.13 4.37
C ILE A 216 -0.51 0.80 3.03
N SER A 217 0.61 1.50 2.91
CA SER A 217 1.13 1.97 1.63
C SER A 217 2.64 1.83 1.58
N ALA A 218 3.18 1.64 0.38
CA ALA A 218 4.62 1.51 0.19
C ALA A 218 5.28 2.86 -0.06
N PHE A 219 4.72 3.64 -0.97
CA PHE A 219 5.29 4.88 -1.48
C PHE A 219 4.23 5.97 -1.58
N PHE A 220 4.69 7.19 -1.70
CA PHE A 220 3.85 8.34 -2.01
C PHE A 220 4.67 9.41 -2.70
N PHE A 221 4.22 9.81 -3.86
CA PHE A 221 4.69 11.00 -4.55
C PHE A 221 3.56 11.58 -5.38
N LYS A 222 3.24 12.83 -5.15
CA LYS A 222 2.25 13.53 -5.95
C LYS A 222 2.80 14.83 -6.52
N ARG A 223 2.37 15.11 -7.75
CA ARG A 223 2.59 16.37 -8.41
C ARG A 223 1.32 16.77 -9.16
N LEU A 224 0.55 17.67 -8.58
CA LEU A 224 -0.74 18.10 -9.13
C LEU A 224 -0.63 19.35 -9.98
N SER A 225 0.33 20.23 -9.67
CA SER A 225 0.51 21.50 -10.38
C SER A 225 1.94 21.99 -10.24
N ASP A 226 2.25 23.14 -10.85
CA ASP A 226 3.52 23.84 -10.64
C ASP A 226 3.47 24.77 -9.40
N ASN A 227 2.36 24.81 -8.69
CA ASN A 227 2.22 25.60 -7.46
C ASN A 227 2.92 24.92 -6.28
N GLU A 228 3.60 25.72 -5.48
CA GLU A 228 4.16 25.27 -4.22
C GLU A 228 3.04 24.78 -3.29
N GLY A 229 3.23 23.63 -2.65
CA GLY A 229 2.25 23.02 -1.74
C GLY A 229 1.36 21.94 -2.36
N ASP A 230 1.18 21.92 -3.70
CA ASP A 230 0.44 20.84 -4.36
C ASP A 230 1.30 19.60 -4.63
N ASN A 231 2.61 19.75 -4.43
CA ASN A 231 3.60 18.71 -4.73
C ASN A 231 4.28 18.29 -3.44
N TYR A 232 4.23 17.00 -3.13
CA TYR A 232 4.95 16.47 -1.98
C TYR A 232 5.25 14.98 -2.10
N THR A 233 6.18 14.51 -1.28
CA THR A 233 6.52 13.11 -1.11
C THR A 233 6.57 12.79 0.38
N TYR A 234 6.23 11.55 0.75
CA TYR A 234 6.47 11.05 2.09
C TYR A 234 7.80 10.29 2.15
N THR A 235 8.44 10.33 3.29
CA THR A 235 9.62 9.54 3.56
C THR A 235 9.21 8.13 3.93
N THR A 236 9.24 7.24 2.94
CA THR A 236 8.91 5.81 3.07
C THR A 236 10.14 4.92 2.88
N ASP A 237 11.30 5.48 3.19
CA ASP A 237 12.60 4.81 3.12
C ASP A 237 12.75 3.72 4.20
N HIS A 238 13.88 3.03 4.23
CA HIS A 238 14.22 2.02 5.25
C HIS A 238 13.22 0.84 5.33
N TRP A 239 12.72 0.37 4.19
CA TRP A 239 11.76 -0.75 4.16
C TRP A 239 10.47 -0.46 4.93
N PHE A 240 10.03 0.77 4.90
CA PHE A 240 8.88 1.28 5.65
C PHE A 240 7.65 0.35 5.58
N VAL A 241 7.27 -0.11 4.37
CA VAL A 241 6.11 -0.99 4.17
C VAL A 241 6.22 -2.29 4.98
N ILE A 242 7.43 -2.87 5.08
CA ILE A 242 7.67 -4.09 5.85
C ILE A 242 7.56 -3.80 7.35
N GLN A 243 8.14 -2.70 7.81
CA GLN A 243 8.07 -2.30 9.22
C GLN A 243 6.62 -2.03 9.63
N LYS A 244 5.86 -1.35 8.78
CA LYS A 244 4.43 -1.08 9.00
C LYS A 244 3.64 -2.40 9.09
N TYR A 245 3.89 -3.37 8.20
CA TYR A 245 3.27 -4.68 8.26
C TYR A 245 3.59 -5.46 9.53
N LEU A 246 4.86 -5.54 9.92
CA LEU A 246 5.27 -6.24 11.14
C LEU A 246 4.58 -5.63 12.37
N TYR A 247 4.50 -4.31 12.42
CA TYR A 247 3.78 -3.61 13.46
C TYR A 247 2.28 -3.94 13.47
N ILE A 248 1.62 -3.86 12.32
CA ILE A 248 0.19 -4.17 12.20
C ILE A 248 -0.11 -5.62 12.55
N ILE A 249 0.76 -6.56 12.14
CA ILE A 249 0.64 -7.97 12.53
C ILE A 249 0.70 -8.12 14.06
N SER A 250 1.59 -7.38 14.74
CA SER A 250 1.69 -7.41 16.21
C SER A 250 0.46 -6.81 16.90
N CYS A 251 -0.15 -5.76 16.33
CA CYS A 251 -1.35 -5.12 16.86
C CYS A 251 -2.64 -5.92 16.58
N SER A 252 -2.60 -6.76 15.55
CA SER A 252 -3.72 -7.67 15.17
C SER A 252 -5.08 -6.99 14.99
N PRO A 253 -5.21 -5.89 14.21
CA PRO A 253 -6.53 -5.33 13.90
C PRO A 253 -7.36 -6.30 13.06
N GLN A 254 -8.67 -6.04 12.92
CA GLN A 254 -9.56 -6.87 12.12
C GLN A 254 -9.30 -6.74 10.62
N PHE A 255 -8.94 -5.53 10.18
CA PHE A 255 -8.80 -5.20 8.77
C PHE A 255 -7.44 -4.54 8.48
N VAL A 256 -6.94 -4.81 7.28
CA VAL A 256 -5.89 -4.04 6.61
C VAL A 256 -6.47 -3.48 5.33
N GLU A 257 -6.22 -2.22 5.03
CA GLU A 257 -6.55 -1.63 3.74
C GLU A 257 -5.29 -1.13 3.04
N LEU A 258 -5.05 -1.66 1.83
CA LEU A 258 -3.92 -1.28 0.99
C LEU A 258 -4.26 0.02 0.27
N LEU A 259 -3.48 1.05 0.51
CA LEU A 259 -3.58 2.35 -0.14
C LEU A 259 -2.45 2.51 -1.16
N SER A 260 -2.74 2.33 -2.43
CA SER A 260 -3.99 1.92 -3.09
C SER A 260 -3.73 0.84 -4.14
N TRP A 261 -4.81 0.35 -4.77
CA TRP A 261 -4.70 -0.50 -5.94
C TRP A 261 -4.20 0.28 -7.15
N ASN A 262 -4.75 1.49 -7.39
CA ASN A 262 -4.61 2.22 -8.65
C ASN A 262 -4.59 3.75 -8.54
N ASP A 263 -4.16 4.34 -7.42
CA ASP A 263 -3.97 5.79 -7.40
C ASP A 263 -2.64 6.17 -8.05
N TYR A 264 -2.72 6.42 -9.34
CA TYR A 264 -1.59 6.81 -10.18
C TYR A 264 -1.20 8.27 -9.96
N GLY A 265 -2.15 9.13 -9.58
CA GLY A 265 -1.93 10.54 -9.34
C GLY A 265 -1.05 10.83 -8.13
N GLU A 266 -1.10 9.95 -7.13
CA GLU A 266 -0.32 10.05 -5.89
C GLU A 266 0.77 8.97 -5.79
N SER A 267 1.00 8.19 -6.87
CA SER A 267 2.06 7.18 -7.00
C SER A 267 2.04 6.09 -5.93
N HIS A 268 0.92 5.86 -5.27
CA HIS A 268 0.78 4.79 -4.28
C HIS A 268 -0.02 3.58 -4.80
N TYR A 269 0.01 3.36 -6.10
CA TYR A 269 -0.60 2.20 -6.77
C TYR A 269 0.20 0.91 -6.51
N LEU A 270 -0.50 -0.22 -6.48
CA LEU A 270 0.08 -1.56 -6.44
C LEU A 270 -0.12 -2.33 -7.76
N ARG A 271 -1.14 -1.95 -8.53
CA ARG A 271 -1.44 -2.47 -9.86
C ARG A 271 -0.82 -1.56 -10.91
N ASP A 272 0.07 -2.09 -11.71
CA ASP A 272 0.63 -1.33 -12.82
C ASP A 272 -0.46 -0.94 -13.82
N PRO A 273 -0.42 0.27 -14.41
CA PRO A 273 -1.47 0.70 -15.31
C PRO A 273 -1.50 -0.14 -16.58
N ILE A 274 -2.70 -0.60 -16.96
CA ILE A 274 -2.96 -1.23 -18.25
C ILE A 274 -3.52 -0.20 -19.23
N SER A 275 -3.61 -0.56 -20.51
CA SER A 275 -4.01 0.37 -21.58
C SER A 275 -5.40 0.99 -21.40
N SER A 276 -6.32 0.31 -20.69
CA SER A 276 -7.66 0.80 -20.37
C SER A 276 -7.72 1.63 -19.08
N ALA A 277 -6.63 1.71 -18.30
CA ALA A 277 -6.57 2.58 -17.14
C ALA A 277 -6.54 4.05 -17.59
N ASN A 278 -7.33 4.87 -16.90
CA ASN A 278 -7.29 6.31 -17.09
C ASN A 278 -6.23 6.89 -16.17
N LEU A 279 -5.11 7.29 -16.75
CA LEU A 279 -4.14 8.08 -16.00
C LEU A 279 -4.72 9.49 -15.83
N PRO A 280 -4.89 10.00 -14.59
CA PRO A 280 -5.59 11.25 -14.33
C PRO A 280 -5.04 12.40 -15.15
N HIS A 281 -5.86 12.96 -16.02
CA HIS A 281 -5.48 14.09 -16.89
C HIS A 281 -5.32 15.41 -16.12
N GLY A 282 -5.83 15.49 -14.90
CA GLY A 282 -5.72 16.67 -14.04
C GLY A 282 -4.38 16.84 -13.36
N THR A 283 -3.56 15.79 -13.30
CA THR A 283 -2.17 15.84 -12.87
C THR A 283 -1.32 15.96 -14.12
N LEU A 284 -0.74 17.12 -14.35
CA LEU A 284 -0.02 17.51 -15.57
C LEU A 284 1.02 16.48 -16.05
N TYR A 285 1.37 15.48 -15.24
CA TYR A 285 2.51 14.62 -15.49
C TYR A 285 2.36 13.16 -15.01
N SER A 286 1.17 12.70 -14.59
CA SER A 286 1.03 11.35 -14.02
C SER A 286 1.56 10.24 -14.94
N ALA A 287 1.35 10.33 -16.24
CA ALA A 287 1.89 9.37 -17.18
C ALA A 287 3.42 9.33 -17.19
N SER A 288 4.10 10.47 -17.05
CA SER A 288 5.57 10.55 -17.10
C SER A 288 6.24 9.98 -15.86
N TYR A 289 5.61 10.02 -14.70
CA TYR A 289 6.20 9.46 -13.47
C TYR A 289 5.61 8.12 -13.04
N VAL A 290 4.64 7.58 -13.78
CA VAL A 290 4.09 6.23 -13.59
C VAL A 290 4.63 5.25 -14.64
N ASN A 291 4.72 5.68 -15.92
CA ASN A 291 5.20 4.81 -16.99
C ASN A 291 6.67 4.41 -16.80
N GLY A 292 6.91 3.09 -16.77
CA GLY A 292 8.23 2.54 -16.53
C GLY A 292 8.66 2.54 -15.06
N TYR A 293 7.72 2.70 -14.15
CA TYR A 293 7.89 2.55 -12.71
C TYR A 293 6.91 1.47 -12.18
N PRO A 294 7.22 0.18 -12.42
CA PRO A 294 6.33 -0.91 -12.01
C PRO A 294 6.28 -1.03 -10.49
N HIS A 295 5.10 -1.33 -9.93
CA HIS A 295 4.89 -1.59 -8.51
C HIS A 295 4.36 -3.01 -8.22
N GLU A 296 3.98 -3.78 -9.24
CA GLU A 296 3.58 -5.19 -9.05
C GLU A 296 4.65 -6.05 -8.34
N PRO A 297 5.97 -5.80 -8.48
CA PRO A 297 6.97 -6.44 -7.60
C PRO A 297 6.74 -6.22 -6.11
N LEU A 298 6.22 -5.06 -5.71
CA LEU A 298 5.84 -4.80 -4.33
C LEU A 298 4.54 -5.48 -3.94
N LEU A 299 3.55 -5.57 -4.84
CA LEU A 299 2.33 -6.34 -4.60
C LEU A 299 2.67 -7.80 -4.29
N ASP A 300 3.63 -8.39 -5.02
CA ASP A 300 4.12 -9.74 -4.75
C ASP A 300 4.78 -9.87 -3.36
N LEU A 301 5.60 -8.90 -2.95
CA LEU A 301 6.19 -8.86 -1.61
C LEU A 301 5.11 -8.70 -0.52
N ILE A 302 4.18 -7.78 -0.73
CA ILE A 302 3.06 -7.50 0.18
C ILE A 302 2.17 -8.73 0.34
N SER A 303 1.98 -9.53 -0.70
CA SER A 303 1.23 -10.79 -0.68
C SER A 303 1.68 -11.74 0.44
N TYR A 304 2.98 -11.84 0.70
CA TYR A 304 3.52 -12.64 1.80
C TYR A 304 3.05 -12.12 3.16
N PHE A 305 3.08 -10.82 3.35
CA PHE A 305 2.65 -10.20 4.61
C PHE A 305 1.12 -10.21 4.77
N ASN A 306 0.36 -10.13 3.66
CA ASN A 306 -1.09 -10.33 3.68
C ASN A 306 -1.44 -11.71 4.24
N LEU A 307 -0.77 -12.76 3.74
CA LEU A 307 -0.99 -14.11 4.24
C LEU A 307 -0.59 -14.24 5.72
N TRP A 308 0.54 -13.64 6.11
CA TRP A 308 0.97 -13.62 7.51
C TRP A 308 -0.05 -12.94 8.42
N PHE A 309 -0.50 -11.75 8.04
CA PHE A 309 -1.54 -11.02 8.78
C PHE A 309 -2.82 -11.86 8.92
N LYS A 310 -3.32 -12.42 7.83
CA LYS A 310 -4.56 -13.20 7.82
C LYS A 310 -4.49 -14.45 8.69
N THR A 311 -3.38 -15.15 8.63
CA THR A 311 -3.22 -16.44 9.35
C THR A 311 -2.70 -16.26 10.78
N GLY A 312 -2.15 -15.10 11.12
CA GLY A 312 -1.45 -14.86 12.37
C GLY A 312 -0.15 -15.68 12.52
N LYS A 313 0.28 -16.36 11.46
CA LYS A 313 1.48 -17.20 11.46
C LYS A 313 2.38 -16.81 10.30
N ARG A 314 3.68 -16.70 10.54
CA ARG A 314 4.67 -16.47 9.50
C ARG A 314 4.64 -17.61 8.48
N PRO A 315 4.31 -17.33 7.21
CA PRO A 315 4.29 -18.37 6.18
C PRO A 315 5.73 -18.85 5.90
N PRO A 316 5.93 -20.14 5.58
CA PRO A 316 7.22 -20.60 5.08
C PRO A 316 7.49 -20.01 3.69
N ILE A 317 8.76 -19.69 3.44
CA ILE A 317 9.20 -19.23 2.12
C ILE A 317 9.47 -20.46 1.26
N SER A 318 8.55 -20.78 0.37
CA SER A 318 8.63 -21.94 -0.52
C SER A 318 9.46 -21.67 -1.78
N CYS A 319 9.53 -20.43 -2.24
CA CYS A 319 10.31 -19.99 -3.39
C CYS A 319 11.14 -18.78 -3.00
N SER A 320 12.43 -18.83 -3.29
CA SER A 320 13.31 -17.70 -3.03
C SER A 320 13.03 -16.57 -4.02
N LYS A 321 13.00 -15.33 -3.50
CA LYS A 321 12.73 -14.14 -4.29
C LYS A 321 13.66 -13.02 -3.84
N ALA A 322 14.09 -12.22 -4.80
CA ALA A 322 14.80 -10.97 -4.57
C ALA A 322 13.96 -9.81 -5.06
N TYR A 323 13.95 -8.74 -4.30
CA TYR A 323 13.27 -7.48 -4.61
C TYR A 323 14.26 -6.34 -4.50
N MET A 324 14.10 -5.31 -5.35
CA MET A 324 14.93 -4.12 -5.36
C MET A 324 14.07 -2.91 -5.72
N TRP A 325 14.24 -1.79 -5.03
CA TRP A 325 13.59 -0.53 -5.35
C TRP A 325 14.41 0.69 -4.95
N TYR A 326 14.24 1.78 -5.67
CA TYR A 326 14.94 3.06 -5.45
C TYR A 326 14.33 4.18 -6.29
N ARG A 327 14.63 5.43 -5.96
CA ARG A 327 14.31 6.58 -6.80
C ARG A 327 15.35 6.75 -7.90
N CYS A 328 14.90 7.15 -9.10
CA CYS A 328 15.75 7.20 -10.28
C CYS A 328 16.49 8.53 -10.50
N HIS A 329 16.57 9.37 -9.48
CA HIS A 329 17.43 10.55 -9.43
C HIS A 329 17.78 10.88 -7.97
N PRO A 330 18.92 11.58 -7.72
CA PRO A 330 19.23 12.11 -6.40
C PRO A 330 18.17 13.09 -5.91
N LYS A 331 17.97 13.16 -4.60
CA LYS A 331 17.02 14.11 -4.02
C LYS A 331 17.33 15.57 -4.35
N GLU A 332 18.62 15.91 -4.48
CA GLU A 332 19.10 17.25 -4.82
C GLU A 332 19.24 17.49 -6.33
N ALA A 333 18.83 16.53 -7.18
CA ALA A 333 18.86 16.68 -8.62
C ALA A 333 18.03 17.89 -9.07
N LYS A 334 18.49 18.56 -10.13
CA LYS A 334 17.77 19.71 -10.69
C LYS A 334 17.17 19.35 -12.03
N PRO A 335 15.85 19.47 -12.20
CA PRO A 335 15.20 19.18 -13.48
C PRO A 335 15.68 20.08 -14.62
N THR A 336 15.59 19.56 -15.83
CA THR A 336 15.96 20.28 -17.05
C THR A 336 14.78 20.94 -17.76
N SER A 337 13.53 20.56 -17.43
CA SER A 337 12.31 21.18 -17.99
C SER A 337 12.21 22.67 -17.65
N ARG A 338 11.49 23.42 -18.52
CA ARG A 338 11.24 24.85 -18.33
C ARG A 338 9.74 25.13 -18.44
N PRO A 339 9.12 25.99 -17.58
CA PRO A 339 9.74 26.58 -16.38
C PRO A 339 10.24 25.52 -15.41
N PHE A 340 11.14 25.85 -14.49
CA PHE A 340 11.62 24.91 -13.48
C PHE A 340 10.46 24.51 -12.56
N PRO A 341 10.18 23.23 -12.40
CA PRO A 341 9.19 22.77 -11.43
C PRO A 341 9.68 23.01 -10.00
N SER A 342 8.75 23.25 -9.09
CA SER A 342 9.05 23.24 -7.65
C SER A 342 9.41 21.83 -7.19
N ALA A 343 10.41 21.72 -6.31
CA ALA A 343 10.68 20.47 -5.64
C ALA A 343 9.49 20.10 -4.73
N PRO A 344 9.12 18.82 -4.62
CA PRO A 344 8.03 18.43 -3.74
C PRO A 344 8.39 18.67 -2.28
N THR A 345 7.43 19.09 -1.47
CA THR A 345 7.61 19.21 -0.02
C THR A 345 8.15 17.90 0.57
N SER A 346 9.01 17.98 1.57
CA SER A 346 9.69 16.87 2.25
C SER A 346 10.69 16.06 1.40
N TYR A 347 11.04 16.51 0.20
CA TYR A 347 12.03 15.81 -0.62
C TYR A 347 13.41 15.68 0.06
N SER A 348 13.80 16.69 0.86
CA SER A 348 15.10 16.72 1.55
C SER A 348 15.23 15.64 2.63
N GLU A 349 14.11 15.12 3.13
CA GLU A 349 14.07 14.05 4.14
C GLU A 349 14.28 12.67 3.52
N THR A 350 14.17 12.55 2.21
CA THR A 350 14.36 11.28 1.50
C THR A 350 15.82 10.85 1.47
N ILE A 351 16.05 9.54 1.28
CA ILE A 351 17.40 8.95 1.33
C ILE A 351 17.77 8.39 -0.04
N ASP A 352 18.96 8.76 -0.52
CA ASP A 352 19.50 8.33 -1.81
C ASP A 352 20.13 6.93 -1.69
N SER A 353 19.28 5.89 -1.64
CA SER A 353 19.69 4.50 -1.45
C SER A 353 18.89 3.54 -2.33
N ILE A 354 19.54 2.42 -2.67
CA ILE A 354 18.88 1.23 -3.20
C ILE A 354 18.48 0.34 -2.02
N TYR A 355 17.22 -0.04 -1.97
CA TYR A 355 16.67 -0.97 -0.97
C TYR A 355 16.41 -2.32 -1.61
N MET A 356 16.75 -3.37 -0.89
CA MET A 356 16.58 -4.75 -1.35
C MET A 356 16.01 -5.61 -0.24
N VAL A 357 15.21 -6.59 -0.64
CA VAL A 357 14.72 -7.66 0.23
C VAL A 357 15.02 -8.99 -0.43
N LEU A 358 15.64 -9.89 0.32
CA LEU A 358 15.86 -11.27 -0.09
C LEU A 358 14.99 -12.18 0.78
N MET A 359 14.03 -12.84 0.17
CA MET A 359 13.27 -13.92 0.78
C MET A 359 13.91 -15.24 0.38
N ILE A 360 14.53 -15.93 1.34
CA ILE A 360 15.36 -17.10 1.06
C ILE A 360 14.70 -18.36 1.65
N SER A 361 14.36 -19.30 0.79
CA SER A 361 13.84 -20.60 1.23
C SER A 361 14.95 -21.44 1.91
N SER A 362 14.54 -22.40 2.73
CA SER A 362 15.47 -23.28 3.45
C SER A 362 16.28 -24.20 2.52
N THR A 363 15.92 -24.31 1.26
CA THR A 363 16.60 -25.15 0.25
C THR A 363 17.56 -24.37 -0.64
N THR A 364 17.60 -23.06 -0.53
CA THR A 364 18.37 -22.18 -1.42
C THR A 364 19.82 -22.04 -0.95
N LEU A 365 20.75 -22.12 -1.90
CA LEU A 365 22.21 -22.12 -1.64
C LEU A 365 22.87 -20.78 -2.04
N VAL A 366 22.25 -19.65 -1.73
CA VAL A 366 22.86 -18.34 -1.98
C VAL A 366 23.89 -18.01 -0.91
N LYS A 367 25.06 -17.48 -1.31
CA LYS A 367 26.18 -17.19 -0.44
C LYS A 367 26.58 -15.72 -0.39
N SER A 368 26.48 -15.03 -1.52
CA SER A 368 26.86 -13.64 -1.63
C SER A 368 25.97 -12.86 -2.57
N ALA A 369 25.93 -11.56 -2.36
CA ALA A 369 25.30 -10.58 -3.24
C ALA A 369 26.34 -9.60 -3.76
N ARG A 370 26.23 -9.26 -5.04
CA ARG A 370 26.94 -8.14 -5.65
C ARG A 370 25.91 -7.10 -6.07
N ILE A 371 26.11 -5.87 -5.63
CA ILE A 371 25.29 -4.73 -5.99
C ILE A 371 26.17 -3.77 -6.78
N ILE A 372 25.69 -3.40 -7.97
CA ILE A 372 26.32 -2.37 -8.80
C ILE A 372 25.39 -1.17 -8.86
N THR A 373 25.92 0.01 -8.58
CA THR A 373 25.22 1.28 -8.69
C THR A 373 26.17 2.31 -9.29
N GLY A 374 25.84 2.82 -10.48
CA GLY A 374 26.77 3.65 -11.25
C GLY A 374 28.10 2.93 -11.48
N SER A 375 29.17 3.49 -10.95
CA SER A 375 30.53 2.91 -10.98
C SER A 375 30.88 2.10 -9.74
N ARG A 376 30.09 2.20 -8.68
CA ARG A 376 30.38 1.54 -7.39
C ARG A 376 29.90 0.11 -7.35
N VAL A 377 30.71 -0.75 -6.73
CA VAL A 377 30.41 -2.16 -6.54
C VAL A 377 30.46 -2.49 -5.05
N TYR A 378 29.38 -3.11 -4.54
CA TYR A 378 29.33 -3.66 -3.20
C TYR A 378 29.31 -5.19 -3.27
N GLU A 379 30.28 -5.85 -2.59
CA GLU A 379 30.32 -7.29 -2.42
C GLU A 379 29.90 -7.64 -1.00
N ILE A 380 28.83 -8.40 -0.86
CA ILE A 380 28.20 -8.70 0.43
C ILE A 380 28.20 -10.20 0.66
N SER A 381 28.82 -10.65 1.77
CA SER A 381 28.67 -12.03 2.24
C SER A 381 27.37 -12.15 3.02
N LEU A 382 26.52 -13.10 2.64
CA LEU A 382 25.20 -13.31 3.26
C LEU A 382 25.25 -14.27 4.48
N GLY A 383 26.45 -14.70 4.85
CA GLY A 383 26.68 -15.52 6.02
C GLY A 383 26.38 -17.01 5.83
N PRO A 384 26.93 -17.90 6.71
CA PRO A 384 26.83 -19.35 6.55
C PRO A 384 25.48 -19.94 6.96
N ASN A 385 24.66 -19.18 7.68
CA ASN A 385 23.38 -19.63 8.24
C ASN A 385 22.15 -19.11 7.47
N LEU A 386 22.36 -18.54 6.30
CA LEU A 386 21.26 -18.06 5.47
C LEU A 386 20.39 -19.24 5.00
N GLY A 387 19.08 -19.09 5.11
CA GLY A 387 18.10 -20.12 4.76
C GLY A 387 17.90 -21.20 5.83
N LYS A 388 18.74 -21.25 6.88
CA LYS A 388 18.62 -22.28 7.94
C LYS A 388 17.56 -21.98 8.99
N GLY A 389 16.94 -20.81 8.96
CA GLY A 389 15.80 -20.46 9.81
C GLY A 389 14.59 -21.35 9.52
N ILE A 390 13.79 -21.66 10.53
CA ILE A 390 12.53 -22.39 10.34
C ILE A 390 11.65 -21.57 9.39
N GLY A 391 11.25 -22.14 8.24
CA GLY A 391 10.45 -21.45 7.24
C GLY A 391 11.21 -20.46 6.35
N GLY A 392 12.55 -20.43 6.39
CA GLY A 392 13.39 -19.55 5.56
C GLY A 392 13.69 -18.20 6.19
N ASP A 393 14.41 -17.35 5.46
CA ASP A 393 14.92 -16.07 5.95
C ASP A 393 14.46 -14.88 5.10
N ILE A 394 14.26 -13.74 5.75
CA ILE A 394 14.05 -12.45 5.10
C ILE A 394 15.22 -11.54 5.50
N LEU A 395 16.01 -11.15 4.52
CA LEU A 395 17.10 -10.19 4.68
C LEU A 395 16.69 -8.85 4.04
N ARG A 396 17.06 -7.78 4.70
CA ARG A 396 16.96 -6.41 4.21
C ARG A 396 18.35 -5.86 4.00
N ILE A 397 18.62 -5.32 2.83
CA ILE A 397 19.91 -4.75 2.45
C ILE A 397 19.64 -3.35 1.87
N SER A 398 20.45 -2.37 2.28
CA SER A 398 20.48 -1.09 1.58
C SER A 398 21.93 -0.65 1.34
N VAL A 399 22.10 0.06 0.24
CA VAL A 399 23.37 0.69 -0.13
C VAL A 399 23.10 2.10 -0.65
N PRO A 400 23.96 3.09 -0.36
CA PRO A 400 23.89 4.37 -1.04
C PRO A 400 24.01 4.18 -2.55
N PHE A 401 23.19 4.88 -3.33
CA PHE A 401 23.27 4.75 -4.78
C PHE A 401 24.25 5.76 -5.40
N GLU A 402 24.68 5.46 -6.63
CA GLU A 402 25.35 6.40 -7.52
C GLU A 402 24.55 6.58 -8.82
N VAL A 403 24.65 7.79 -9.36
CA VAL A 403 24.16 8.12 -10.70
C VAL A 403 24.82 7.23 -11.75
N GLY A 404 24.06 6.79 -12.74
CA GLY A 404 24.57 6.01 -13.86
C GLY A 404 23.60 4.95 -14.38
N VAL A 405 23.92 4.38 -15.51
CA VAL A 405 23.08 3.41 -16.23
C VAL A 405 23.06 2.02 -15.58
N CYS A 406 24.08 1.68 -14.79
CA CYS A 406 24.22 0.35 -14.19
C CYS A 406 23.66 0.34 -12.78
N GLN A 407 22.45 -0.21 -12.63
CA GLN A 407 21.84 -0.52 -11.34
C GLN A 407 21.49 -2.01 -11.32
N SER A 408 22.15 -2.81 -10.49
CA SER A 408 21.87 -4.25 -10.48
C SER A 408 22.14 -4.90 -9.14
N LEU A 409 21.35 -5.95 -8.88
CA LEU A 409 21.56 -6.92 -7.81
C LEU A 409 21.84 -8.27 -8.46
N SER A 410 22.96 -8.91 -8.10
CA SER A 410 23.31 -10.27 -8.52
C SER A 410 23.57 -11.14 -7.29
N LEU A 411 23.01 -12.34 -7.27
CA LEU A 411 23.17 -13.32 -6.19
C LEU A 411 23.98 -14.51 -6.69
N PHE A 412 24.90 -15.01 -5.87
CA PHE A 412 25.81 -16.08 -6.20
C PHE A 412 25.76 -17.21 -5.16
N ASP A 413 25.96 -18.43 -5.62
CA ASP A 413 26.11 -19.62 -4.79
C ASP A 413 27.55 -19.81 -4.25
N HIS A 414 27.79 -20.95 -3.59
CA HIS A 414 29.11 -21.31 -3.06
C HIS A 414 30.18 -21.47 -4.14
N SER A 415 29.79 -21.85 -5.36
CA SER A 415 30.72 -22.02 -6.51
C SER A 415 30.97 -20.71 -7.26
N LYS A 416 30.40 -19.59 -6.76
CA LYS A 416 30.38 -18.27 -7.41
C LYS A 416 29.58 -18.26 -8.72
N SER A 417 28.69 -19.22 -8.93
CA SER A 417 27.77 -19.23 -10.06
C SER A 417 26.64 -18.24 -9.81
N LEU A 418 26.23 -17.53 -10.86
CA LEU A 418 25.11 -16.59 -10.83
C LEU A 418 23.81 -17.34 -10.64
N VAL A 419 23.10 -17.08 -9.55
CA VAL A 419 21.79 -17.70 -9.22
C VAL A 419 20.64 -16.79 -9.65
N CYS A 420 20.79 -15.49 -9.41
CA CYS A 420 19.73 -14.51 -9.67
C CYS A 420 20.34 -13.16 -10.07
N GLN A 421 19.70 -12.45 -10.98
CA GLN A 421 20.06 -11.07 -11.30
C GLN A 421 18.82 -10.23 -11.57
N ILE A 422 18.76 -9.06 -10.94
CA ILE A 422 17.85 -7.96 -11.26
C ILE A 422 18.68 -6.85 -11.88
N LYS A 423 18.25 -6.35 -13.05
CA LYS A 423 18.78 -5.14 -13.67
C LYS A 423 17.74 -4.04 -13.52
N GLY A 424 18.17 -2.92 -12.97
CA GLY A 424 17.30 -1.80 -12.68
C GLY A 424 17.35 -0.69 -13.72
N LYS A 425 16.54 0.32 -13.48
CA LYS A 425 16.48 1.54 -14.29
C LYS A 425 17.69 2.43 -13.98
N GLU A 426 18.09 3.24 -14.94
CA GLU A 426 19.13 4.26 -14.77
C GLU A 426 18.76 5.25 -13.66
N ILE A 427 19.77 5.68 -12.89
CA ILE A 427 19.69 6.84 -12.00
C ILE A 427 20.34 8.02 -12.70
N VAL A 428 19.55 9.05 -13.00
CA VAL A 428 19.98 10.21 -13.78
C VAL A 428 20.29 11.39 -12.86
N ASP A 429 21.37 12.13 -13.16
CA ASP A 429 21.74 13.32 -12.41
C ASP A 429 20.87 14.54 -12.77
N LEU A 430 20.51 14.65 -14.04
CA LEU A 430 19.69 15.73 -14.58
C LEU A 430 18.37 15.17 -15.13
N PRO A 431 17.38 14.89 -14.30
CA PRO A 431 16.09 14.39 -14.76
C PRO A 431 15.38 15.46 -15.60
N GLN A 432 14.50 15.05 -16.50
CA GLN A 432 13.67 15.99 -17.24
C GLN A 432 12.75 16.75 -16.27
N ASP A 433 12.20 16.02 -15.29
CA ASP A 433 11.30 16.54 -14.27
C ASP A 433 11.53 15.82 -12.92
N TYR A 434 11.06 16.37 -11.83
CA TYR A 434 11.07 15.64 -10.55
C TYR A 434 10.17 14.42 -10.64
N ASN A 435 10.72 13.25 -10.32
CA ASN A 435 9.96 12.02 -10.16
C ASN A 435 10.46 11.26 -8.92
N PHE A 436 9.80 11.51 -7.80
CA PHE A 436 10.11 10.83 -6.53
C PHE A 436 9.40 9.48 -6.39
N ASN A 437 8.71 9.01 -7.45
CA ASN A 437 8.20 7.65 -7.51
C ASN A 437 9.36 6.64 -7.54
N TYR A 438 9.12 5.45 -7.03
CA TYR A 438 10.12 4.38 -6.98
C TYR A 438 10.03 3.48 -8.21
N TRP A 439 11.18 3.17 -8.77
CA TRP A 439 11.30 2.01 -9.64
C TRP A 439 11.43 0.75 -8.78
N THR A 440 10.72 -0.31 -9.14
CA THR A 440 10.81 -1.60 -8.43
C THR A 440 11.11 -2.73 -9.39
N GLY A 441 11.75 -3.78 -8.89
CA GLY A 441 12.02 -4.99 -9.65
C GLY A 441 12.06 -6.22 -8.74
N MET A 442 11.71 -7.38 -9.31
CA MET A 442 11.78 -8.65 -8.60
C MET A 442 12.25 -9.80 -9.48
N LYS A 443 12.78 -10.84 -8.87
CA LYS A 443 13.16 -12.09 -9.51
C LYS A 443 13.02 -13.25 -8.54
N SER A 444 12.35 -14.32 -9.00
CA SER A 444 12.35 -15.62 -8.31
C SER A 444 13.55 -16.47 -8.73
N PHE A 445 14.04 -17.35 -7.85
CA PHE A 445 15.22 -18.20 -8.11
C PHE A 445 15.26 -19.45 -7.21
#